data_29d453bb12e2b0bc64b0d0f9d0b7fd6a
#
_entry.id   29d453bb12e2b0bc64b0d0f9d0b7fd6a
#
_cell.length_a   1.000
_cell.length_b   1.000
_cell.length_c   1.000
_cell.angle_alpha   90.00
_cell.angle_beta   90.00
_cell.angle_gamma   90.00
#
_symmetry.space_group_name_H-M   'P 1'
#
loop_
_entity.id
_entity.type
_entity.pdbx_description
1 polymer ?
#
loop_
_entity_poly.entity_id
_entity_poly.type
_entity_poly.pdbx_seq_one_letter_code
_entity_poly.pdbx_strand_id
1 'polypeptide(L)'
;MTPLVAVIAPGMMGAAVGKRLTDHGLKVLTSLQGRSAETSARAKAAGMVAASDEEIAATDFILSILPPGDAVALAKRFAGALTASNSKPVYVDCNAVSPRTVERIAAAIAPTGSPFVDAGIIGAPPRTRTSSPNSLSAAKRGACGPEA
;
A
#
# COMPACT_ATOMS: atom_id res chain seq x y z
N MET A 1 -14.25 12.43 -8.37
CA MET A 1 -13.24 11.65 -8.94
C MET A 1 -12.77 10.59 -8.02
N THR A 2 -12.68 9.42 -8.45
CA THR A 2 -12.32 8.29 -7.60
C THR A 2 -10.81 8.13 -7.57
N PRO A 3 -10.19 8.03 -6.40
CA PRO A 3 -8.75 7.86 -6.36
C PRO A 3 -8.33 6.49 -6.88
N LEU A 4 -7.13 6.43 -7.41
CA LEU A 4 -6.56 5.20 -7.89
C LEU A 4 -5.60 4.72 -6.80
N VAL A 5 -5.79 3.50 -6.33
CA VAL A 5 -5.05 2.97 -5.20
C VAL A 5 -4.27 1.73 -5.62
N ALA A 6 -3.07 1.59 -5.11
CA ALA A 6 -2.30 0.36 -5.29
C ALA A 6 -2.15 -0.33 -3.94
N VAL A 7 -2.36 -1.64 -3.90
CA VAL A 7 -2.13 -2.44 -2.70
C VAL A 7 -1.03 -3.41 -3.05
N ILE A 8 0.10 -3.31 -2.37
CA ILE A 8 1.25 -4.13 -2.69
C ILE A 8 1.33 -5.33 -1.76
N ALA A 9 1.63 -6.45 -2.36
CA ALA A 9 1.74 -7.74 -1.68
C ALA A 9 0.39 -8.23 -1.19
N PRO A 10 -0.43 -8.70 -2.07
CA PRO A 10 -1.77 -9.15 -1.73
C PRO A 10 -1.79 -10.50 -1.03
N GLY A 11 -1.30 -10.54 0.20
CA GLY A 11 -1.51 -11.67 1.06
C GLY A 11 -2.93 -11.62 1.56
N MET A 12 -3.25 -12.37 2.62
CA MET A 12 -4.61 -12.40 3.09
C MET A 12 -5.12 -11.03 3.47
N MET A 13 -4.35 -10.26 4.23
CA MET A 13 -4.78 -8.93 4.64
C MET A 13 -4.82 -7.97 3.46
N GLY A 14 -3.81 -8.02 2.60
CA GLY A 14 -3.77 -7.14 1.44
C GLY A 14 -4.92 -7.41 0.49
N ALA A 15 -5.24 -8.69 0.27
CA ALA A 15 -6.34 -9.04 -0.61
C ALA A 15 -7.68 -8.60 -0.02
N ALA A 16 -7.84 -8.72 1.30
CA ALA A 16 -9.08 -8.30 1.94
C ALA A 16 -9.27 -6.79 1.85
N VAL A 17 -8.20 -6.04 2.03
CA VAL A 17 -8.26 -4.58 1.90
C VAL A 17 -8.56 -4.20 0.45
N GLY A 18 -7.90 -4.87 -0.51
CA GLY A 18 -8.14 -4.60 -1.92
C GLY A 18 -9.57 -4.87 -2.32
N LYS A 19 -10.12 -5.99 -1.82
CA LYS A 19 -11.50 -6.31 -2.14
C LYS A 19 -12.45 -5.28 -1.55
N ARG A 20 -12.19 -4.85 -0.33
CA ARG A 20 -13.05 -3.85 0.28
C ARG A 20 -13.04 -2.56 -0.52
N LEU A 21 -11.88 -2.17 -1.00
CA LEU A 21 -11.78 -0.96 -1.81
C LEU A 21 -12.49 -1.13 -3.15
N THR A 22 -12.34 -2.29 -3.80
CA THR A 22 -13.02 -2.50 -5.08
C THR A 22 -14.53 -2.58 -4.88
N ASP A 23 -14.98 -3.13 -3.76
CA ASP A 23 -16.42 -3.20 -3.49
C ASP A 23 -17.01 -1.79 -3.31
N HIS A 24 -16.18 -0.81 -2.99
CA HIS A 24 -16.63 0.56 -2.87
C HIS A 24 -16.38 1.38 -4.14
N GLY A 25 -16.11 0.73 -5.23
CA GLY A 25 -15.99 1.39 -6.52
C GLY A 25 -14.61 1.93 -6.86
N LEU A 26 -13.60 1.61 -6.06
CA LEU A 26 -12.27 2.08 -6.34
C LEU A 26 -11.53 1.10 -7.25
N LYS A 27 -10.67 1.62 -8.09
CA LYS A 27 -9.82 0.76 -8.90
C LYS A 27 -8.56 0.52 -8.11
N VAL A 28 -8.19 -0.75 -7.95
CA VAL A 28 -7.04 -1.13 -7.14
C VAL A 28 -6.04 -1.89 -8.01
N LEU A 29 -4.80 -1.40 -8.03
CA LEU A 29 -3.72 -2.04 -8.75
C LEU A 29 -2.84 -2.80 -7.77
N THR A 30 -2.12 -3.79 -8.26
CA THR A 30 -1.19 -4.52 -7.42
C THR A 30 -0.05 -5.02 -8.29
N SER A 31 1.08 -5.31 -7.66
CA SER A 31 2.23 -5.85 -8.37
C SER A 31 2.25 -7.36 -8.17
N LEU A 32 2.21 -8.10 -9.25
CA LEU A 32 2.27 -9.55 -9.19
C LEU A 32 3.60 -10.09 -9.72
N GLN A 33 4.55 -9.22 -10.01
CA GLN A 33 5.81 -9.65 -10.51
C GLN A 33 6.52 -10.51 -9.49
N GLY A 34 6.93 -11.69 -9.88
CA GLY A 34 7.60 -12.59 -8.97
C GLY A 34 6.70 -13.28 -7.97
N ARG A 35 5.39 -13.16 -8.10
CA ARG A 35 4.48 -13.78 -7.15
C ARG A 35 3.97 -15.12 -7.67
N SER A 36 3.51 -15.96 -6.75
CA SER A 36 3.01 -17.28 -7.11
C SER A 36 1.66 -17.19 -7.81
N ALA A 37 1.28 -18.29 -8.44
CA ALA A 37 -0.04 -18.38 -9.08
C ALA A 37 -1.16 -18.21 -8.04
N GLU A 38 -0.93 -18.70 -6.83
CA GLU A 38 -1.91 -18.59 -5.78
C GLU A 38 -2.12 -17.14 -5.38
N THR A 39 -1.04 -16.38 -5.27
CA THR A 39 -1.14 -14.95 -4.96
C THR A 39 -1.84 -14.21 -6.08
N SER A 40 -1.55 -14.57 -7.33
CA SER A 40 -2.21 -13.94 -8.47
C SER A 40 -3.70 -14.22 -8.48
N ALA A 41 -4.07 -15.47 -8.17
CA ALA A 41 -5.49 -15.82 -8.11
C ALA A 41 -6.20 -15.08 -6.99
N ARG A 42 -5.53 -14.91 -5.85
CA ARG A 42 -6.11 -14.20 -4.74
C ARG A 42 -6.34 -12.72 -5.09
N ALA A 43 -5.39 -12.12 -5.78
CA ALA A 43 -5.54 -10.73 -6.20
C ALA A 43 -6.69 -10.57 -7.18
N LYS A 44 -6.81 -11.50 -8.14
CA LYS A 44 -7.89 -11.43 -9.08
C LYS A 44 -9.22 -11.60 -8.39
N ALA A 45 -9.33 -12.52 -7.47
CA ALA A 45 -10.59 -12.74 -6.74
C ALA A 45 -10.97 -11.50 -5.94
N ALA A 46 -10.00 -10.71 -5.53
CA ALA A 46 -10.27 -9.47 -4.80
C ALA A 46 -10.57 -8.30 -5.73
N GLY A 47 -10.53 -8.50 -7.03
CA GLY A 47 -10.81 -7.43 -7.97
C GLY A 47 -9.64 -6.53 -8.27
N MET A 48 -8.45 -6.92 -7.87
CA MET A 48 -7.27 -6.10 -8.11
C MET A 48 -6.68 -6.39 -9.49
N VAL A 49 -6.05 -5.39 -10.07
CA VAL A 49 -5.50 -5.48 -11.42
C VAL A 49 -3.99 -5.45 -11.36
N ALA A 50 -3.34 -6.34 -12.05
CA ALA A 50 -1.88 -6.37 -12.09
C ALA A 50 -1.35 -5.15 -12.84
N ALA A 51 -0.28 -4.57 -12.34
CA ALA A 51 0.29 -3.36 -12.93
C ALA A 51 1.81 -3.35 -12.74
N SER A 52 2.48 -2.56 -13.55
CA SER A 52 3.91 -2.40 -13.44
C SER A 52 4.25 -1.41 -12.34
N ASP A 53 5.51 -1.36 -11.95
CA ASP A 53 5.94 -0.41 -10.93
C ASP A 53 5.66 1.04 -11.38
N GLU A 54 5.85 1.31 -12.65
CA GLU A 54 5.59 2.66 -13.18
C GLU A 54 4.11 3.00 -13.10
N GLU A 55 3.26 2.04 -13.40
CA GLU A 55 1.82 2.27 -13.31
C GLU A 55 1.38 2.48 -11.86
N ILE A 56 1.99 1.74 -10.95
CA ILE A 56 1.69 1.87 -9.53
C ILE A 56 2.17 3.24 -9.03
N ALA A 57 3.32 3.69 -9.50
CA ALA A 57 3.83 4.99 -9.09
C ALA A 57 2.99 6.14 -9.64
N ALA A 58 2.09 5.87 -10.57
CA ALA A 58 1.19 6.88 -11.10
C ALA A 58 -0.17 6.91 -10.40
N THR A 59 -0.33 6.13 -9.34
CA THR A 59 -1.59 6.13 -8.59
C THR A 59 -1.63 7.29 -7.60
N ASP A 60 -2.71 7.38 -6.87
CA ASP A 60 -2.86 8.41 -5.84
C ASP A 60 -2.37 7.92 -4.47
N PHE A 61 -2.50 6.63 -4.21
CA PHE A 61 -2.06 6.03 -2.94
C PHE A 61 -1.43 4.68 -3.18
N ILE A 62 -0.36 4.39 -2.45
CA ILE A 62 0.24 3.06 -2.46
C ILE A 62 0.19 2.54 -1.03
N LEU A 63 -0.50 1.43 -0.82
CA LEU A 63 -0.60 0.80 0.49
C LEU A 63 0.36 -0.38 0.54
N SER A 64 1.35 -0.30 1.43
CA SER A 64 2.32 -1.38 1.59
C SER A 64 1.84 -2.28 2.71
N ILE A 65 1.43 -3.49 2.39
CA ILE A 65 0.91 -4.46 3.35
C ILE A 65 1.72 -5.74 3.21
N LEU A 66 2.84 -5.80 3.93
CA LEU A 66 3.82 -6.85 3.78
C LEU A 66 4.27 -7.40 5.13
N PRO A 67 4.95 -8.53 5.12
CA PRO A 67 5.68 -8.91 6.33
C PRO A 67 6.69 -7.81 6.67
N PRO A 68 6.89 -7.55 7.97
CA PRO A 68 7.76 -6.44 8.37
C PRO A 68 9.16 -6.50 7.76
N GLY A 69 9.69 -7.69 7.55
CA GLY A 69 11.03 -7.81 7.01
C GLY A 69 11.16 -7.34 5.57
N ASP A 70 10.05 -7.23 4.85
CA ASP A 70 10.09 -6.84 3.44
C ASP A 70 9.77 -5.37 3.22
N ALA A 71 9.39 -4.67 4.26
CA ALA A 71 8.88 -3.30 4.09
C ALA A 71 9.91 -2.32 3.56
N VAL A 72 11.15 -2.40 4.06
CA VAL A 72 12.20 -1.49 3.59
C VAL A 72 12.59 -1.81 2.15
N ALA A 73 12.68 -3.10 1.82
CA ALA A 73 13.06 -3.51 0.48
C ALA A 73 12.03 -3.02 -0.54
N LEU A 74 10.76 -3.05 -0.19
CA LEU A 74 9.73 -2.57 -1.10
C LEU A 74 9.86 -1.08 -1.33
N ALA A 75 10.10 -0.31 -0.27
CA ALA A 75 10.26 1.12 -0.41
C ALA A 75 11.44 1.44 -1.32
N LYS A 76 12.54 0.71 -1.17
CA LYS A 76 13.69 0.92 -2.03
C LYS A 76 13.40 0.54 -3.47
N ARG A 77 12.62 -0.51 -3.66
CA ARG A 77 12.27 -0.94 -5.01
C ARG A 77 11.46 0.11 -5.75
N PHE A 78 10.51 0.74 -5.07
CA PHE A 78 9.68 1.73 -5.74
C PHE A 78 10.30 3.12 -5.81
N ALA A 79 11.41 3.36 -5.11
CA ALA A 79 12.00 4.70 -5.07
C ALA A 79 12.29 5.26 -6.46
N GLY A 80 12.82 4.43 -7.36
CA GLY A 80 13.12 4.89 -8.71
C GLY A 80 11.88 5.30 -9.48
N ALA A 81 10.85 4.46 -9.45
CA ALA A 81 9.61 4.75 -10.17
C ALA A 81 8.91 5.97 -9.57
N LEU A 82 8.96 6.11 -8.25
CA LEU A 82 8.34 7.25 -7.59
C LEU A 82 9.06 8.55 -7.94
N THR A 83 10.39 8.49 -8.03
CA THR A 83 11.15 9.67 -8.38
C THR A 83 10.79 10.13 -9.80
N ALA A 84 10.58 9.18 -10.70
CA ALA A 84 10.25 9.50 -12.08
C ALA A 84 8.78 9.87 -12.27
N SER A 85 7.93 9.56 -11.32
CA SER A 85 6.50 9.79 -11.49
C SER A 85 6.14 11.25 -11.24
N ASN A 86 5.21 11.76 -12.00
CA ASN A 86 4.70 13.09 -11.77
C ASN A 86 3.54 13.08 -10.79
N SER A 87 2.94 11.92 -10.53
CA SER A 87 1.79 11.85 -9.65
C SER A 87 2.14 11.91 -8.18
N LYS A 88 3.31 11.47 -7.81
CA LYS A 88 3.76 11.45 -6.43
C LYS A 88 2.69 10.91 -5.47
N PRO A 89 2.35 9.63 -5.60
CA PRO A 89 1.32 9.05 -4.73
C PRO A 89 1.75 9.08 -3.26
N VAL A 90 0.79 9.08 -2.37
CA VAL A 90 1.08 8.98 -0.96
C VAL A 90 1.48 7.53 -0.67
N TYR A 91 2.66 7.34 -0.11
CA TYR A 91 3.14 6.00 0.22
C TYR A 91 2.76 5.71 1.66
N VAL A 92 1.86 4.75 1.84
CA VAL A 92 1.33 4.41 3.16
C VAL A 92 1.90 3.07 3.60
N ASP A 93 2.70 3.09 4.68
CA ASP A 93 3.23 1.85 5.20
C ASP A 93 2.28 1.36 6.26
N CYS A 94 1.59 0.26 5.97
CA CYS A 94 0.58 -0.29 6.87
C CYS A 94 1.13 -1.45 7.70
N ASN A 95 2.44 -1.59 7.77
CA ASN A 95 3.04 -2.73 8.43
C ASN A 95 3.41 -2.45 9.88
N ALA A 96 3.40 -3.49 10.69
CA ALA A 96 3.78 -3.33 12.09
C ALA A 96 5.30 -3.44 12.17
N VAL A 97 5.99 -2.33 12.08
CA VAL A 97 7.45 -2.31 12.10
C VAL A 97 7.94 -1.37 13.20
N SER A 98 9.18 -1.54 13.59
CA SER A 98 9.75 -0.73 14.66
C SER A 98 9.94 0.72 14.18
N PRO A 99 10.05 1.66 15.10
CA PRO A 99 10.30 3.05 14.71
C PRO A 99 11.57 3.23 13.87
N ARG A 100 12.61 2.45 14.16
CA ARG A 100 13.82 2.52 13.37
C ARG A 100 13.57 2.08 11.93
N THR A 101 12.76 1.05 11.74
CA THR A 101 12.41 0.59 10.41
C THR A 101 11.57 1.64 9.68
N VAL A 102 10.66 2.29 10.39
CA VAL A 102 9.86 3.36 9.80
C VAL A 102 10.78 4.47 9.29
N GLU A 103 11.81 4.83 10.06
CA GLU A 103 12.76 5.84 9.63
C GLU A 103 13.49 5.44 8.36
N ARG A 104 13.83 4.16 8.24
CA ARG A 104 14.51 3.67 7.05
C ARG A 104 13.60 3.70 5.83
N ILE A 105 12.34 3.37 6.01
CA ILE A 105 11.38 3.42 4.92
C ILE A 105 11.18 4.88 4.50
N ALA A 106 10.99 5.76 5.47
CA ALA A 106 10.80 7.17 5.19
C ALA A 106 12.02 7.75 4.46
N ALA A 107 13.23 7.31 4.86
CA ALA A 107 14.43 7.78 4.21
C ALA A 107 14.51 7.33 2.75
N ALA A 108 13.94 6.18 2.42
CA ALA A 108 13.91 5.70 1.04
C ALA A 108 12.89 6.47 0.21
N ILE A 109 11.80 6.87 0.81
CA ILE A 109 10.70 7.53 0.09
C ILE A 109 10.89 9.04 -0.01
N ALA A 110 11.44 9.66 1.03
CA ALA A 110 11.56 11.13 1.05
C ALA A 110 12.21 11.73 -0.19
N PRO A 111 13.34 11.19 -0.68
CA PRO A 111 13.97 11.81 -1.84
C PRO A 111 13.16 11.71 -3.11
N THR A 112 12.15 10.84 -3.15
CA THR A 112 11.34 10.67 -4.35
C THR A 112 10.33 11.80 -4.54
N GLY A 113 10.07 12.54 -3.50
CA GLY A 113 9.04 13.59 -3.55
C GLY A 113 7.65 13.10 -3.16
N SER A 114 7.46 11.79 -2.99
CA SER A 114 6.17 11.26 -2.57
C SER A 114 5.98 11.43 -1.07
N PRO A 115 4.80 11.82 -0.62
CA PRO A 115 4.54 11.88 0.83
C PRO A 115 4.55 10.49 1.44
N PHE A 116 4.96 10.41 2.69
CA PHE A 116 5.00 9.13 3.39
C PHE A 116 4.12 9.20 4.63
N VAL A 117 3.34 8.16 4.84
CA VAL A 117 2.48 8.06 6.02
C VAL A 117 2.72 6.70 6.68
N ASP A 118 2.91 6.72 7.99
CA ASP A 118 3.03 5.50 8.76
C ASP A 118 1.65 5.20 9.33
N ALA A 119 1.05 4.10 8.90
CA ALA A 119 -0.28 3.71 9.34
C ALA A 119 -0.22 2.30 9.90
N GLY A 120 -1.28 1.87 10.52
CA GLY A 120 -1.35 0.51 11.04
C GLY A 120 -2.67 -0.12 10.74
N ILE A 121 -2.66 -1.42 10.55
CA ILE A 121 -3.89 -2.17 10.38
C ILE A 121 -4.09 -2.94 11.67
N ILE A 122 -5.19 -2.70 12.33
CA ILE A 122 -5.48 -3.34 13.60
C ILE A 122 -6.68 -4.23 13.44
N GLY A 123 -6.57 -5.45 13.95
CA GLY A 123 -7.70 -6.37 13.91
C GLY A 123 -7.61 -7.32 12.74
N ALA A 124 -8.68 -8.06 12.51
CA ALA A 124 -8.73 -9.06 11.48
C ALA A 124 -8.92 -8.41 10.11
N PRO A 125 -8.67 -9.16 9.04
CA PRO A 125 -8.93 -8.63 7.71
C PRO A 125 -10.40 -8.24 7.57
N PRO A 126 -10.70 -7.21 6.83
CA PRO A 126 -12.07 -6.75 6.67
C PRO A 126 -12.93 -7.80 5.99
N ARG A 127 -14.18 -7.95 6.49
CA ARG A 127 -15.07 -8.87 5.89
C ARG A 127 -15.92 -8.18 4.92
N THR A 128 -16.58 -8.97 4.15
CA THR A 128 -17.29 -8.39 3.16
C THR A 128 -18.47 -7.79 3.68
N ARG A 129 -19.16 -7.70 4.17
CA ARG A 129 -20.25 -7.06 4.40
C ARG A 129 -20.26 -6.51 5.67
N THR A 130 -20.70 -6.24 6.14
CA THR A 130 -20.86 -5.85 7.36
C THR A 130 -19.97 -5.07 7.94
N SER A 131 -19.63 -4.57 7.78
CA SER A 131 -19.04 -3.69 8.37
C SER A 131 -18.23 -3.57 9.36
N SER A 132 -17.85 -3.82 9.73
CA SER A 132 -17.08 -3.75 10.65
C SER A 132 -16.14 -2.88 10.71
N PRO A 133 -15.85 -2.54 11.18
CA PRO A 133 -15.18 -1.56 11.45
C PRO A 133 -13.81 -1.52 11.44
N ASN A 134 -13.33 -0.91 11.52
CA ASN A 134 -12.04 -0.64 11.64
C ASN A 134 -11.00 -1.44 11.35
N SER A 135 -10.98 -1.93 10.54
CA SER A 135 -9.86 -2.60 10.21
C SER A 135 -8.72 -1.67 9.89
N LEU A 136 -8.88 -0.53 9.43
CA LEU A 136 -7.80 0.30 9.04
C LEU A 136 -7.81 1.57 9.82
N SER A 137 -6.85 1.82 10.66
CA SER A 137 -6.83 3.01 11.35
C SER A 137 -5.56 3.73 11.07
N ALA A 138 -5.61 4.82 10.52
CA ALA A 138 -4.47 5.55 10.16
C ALA A 138 -3.92 6.26 11.33
N ALA A 139 -2.70 6.24 11.43
CA ALA A 139 -2.15 6.78 12.56
C ALA A 139 -1.92 8.14 12.30
N LYS A 140 -2.48 8.95 12.82
CA LYS A 140 -2.38 10.10 12.49
C LYS A 140 -1.17 10.66 12.64
N ARG A 141 -0.39 10.41 13.37
CA ARG A 141 0.71 11.02 13.45
C ARG A 141 1.60 10.66 12.54
N GLY A 142 1.65 9.86 11.98
CA GLY A 142 2.62 9.49 11.13
C GLY A 142 2.87 10.37 10.00
N ALA A 143 2.22 11.29 9.85
CA ALA A 143 2.39 12.02 8.71
C ALA A 143 3.59 12.75 8.85
N CYS A 144 4.37 12.62 8.15
CA CYS A 144 5.48 13.23 8.38
C CYS A 144 5.50 14.44 7.86
N GLY A 145 5.71 14.89 7.88
CA GLY A 145 5.76 15.85 7.49
C GLY A 145 5.68 16.83 7.81
N PRO A 146 5.89 17.45 7.78
CA PRO A 146 5.92 18.30 8.17
C PRO A 146 5.10 18.96 8.56
N GLU A 147 4.84 18.69 8.68
CA GLU A 147 4.19 19.07 8.97
C GLU A 147 4.11 19.59 9.29
N ALA A 148 4.32 19.53 9.25
CA ALA A 148 4.23 19.95 9.66
C ALA A 148 4.35 20.31 9.97
#